data_68db11055ae2d3ab58fa34bc888ab362
#
_entry.id   68db11055ae2d3ab58fa34bc888ab362
#
_cell.length_a   1.000
_cell.length_b   1.000
_cell.length_c   1.000
_cell.angle_alpha   90.00
_cell.angle_beta   90.00
_cell.angle_gamma   90.00
#
_symmetry.space_group_name_H-M   'P 1'
#
loop_
_entity.id
_entity.type
_entity.pdbx_description
1 polymer ?
#
loop_
_entity_poly.entity_id
_entity_poly.type
_entity_poly.pdbx_seq_one_letter_code
_entity_poly.pdbx_strand_id
1 'polypeptide(L)'
;MEHQVEKAKKNAAEPQRILSKADVTRSWWLWWFSVEVANSFERLQALACCISMIPVLRKLYKKGDEFNAALKRHLQFFNTESTWGAITLGIAVAMEEQKAMGEEIPDETINSIKLGLMGPFAGIGDTINWATLLPILLGFFIPVAQSGSWIAGVAPIFIFAGITCFVGYHTYHFGYNVGAKSATQLLRSGWINQLILGASILGLFMMGG
;
A
#
# COMPACT_ATOMS: atom_id res chain seq x y z
N MET A 1 15.97 36.25 -10.15
CA MET A 1 14.65 35.85 -9.61
C MET A 1 14.47 34.32 -9.59
N GLU A 2 14.79 33.59 -10.66
CA GLU A 2 14.73 32.12 -10.72
C GLU A 2 15.61 31.39 -9.70
N HIS A 3 16.83 31.87 -9.47
CA HIS A 3 17.76 31.28 -8.50
C HIS A 3 17.30 31.38 -7.04
N GLN A 4 16.46 32.36 -6.70
CA GLN A 4 15.87 32.50 -5.37
C GLN A 4 14.64 31.60 -5.21
N VAL A 5 13.89 31.38 -6.28
CA VAL A 5 12.75 30.45 -6.30
C VAL A 5 13.24 29.00 -6.22
N GLU A 6 14.37 28.69 -6.87
CA GLU A 6 14.98 27.36 -6.83
C GLU A 6 15.61 27.05 -5.46
N LYS A 7 16.22 28.07 -4.82
CA LYS A 7 16.70 27.95 -3.42
C LYS A 7 15.57 27.84 -2.40
N ALA A 8 14.45 28.53 -2.62
CA ALA A 8 13.25 28.39 -1.79
C ALA A 8 12.59 27.01 -1.94
N LYS A 9 12.59 26.42 -3.14
CA LYS A 9 12.13 25.04 -3.37
C LYS A 9 13.06 24.00 -2.74
N LYS A 10 14.36 24.27 -2.65
CA LYS A 10 15.35 23.39 -2.02
C LYS A 10 15.37 23.49 -0.51
N ASN A 11 14.88 24.60 0.05
CA ASN A 11 14.74 24.86 1.49
C ASN A 11 13.30 24.61 2.01
N ALA A 12 12.40 24.06 1.21
CA ALA A 12 11.18 23.45 1.74
C ALA A 12 11.65 22.30 2.65
N ALA A 13 11.65 22.54 3.96
CA ALA A 13 12.07 21.58 4.97
C ALA A 13 11.41 20.24 4.65
N GLU A 14 12.19 19.17 4.59
CA GLU A 14 11.61 17.82 4.50
C GLU A 14 10.57 17.71 5.61
N PRO A 15 9.38 17.20 5.31
CA PRO A 15 8.33 17.09 6.31
C PRO A 15 8.91 16.36 7.53
N GLN A 16 8.76 16.96 8.70
CA GLN A 16 9.20 16.36 9.96
C GLN A 16 8.58 14.96 10.05
N ARG A 17 9.39 13.92 10.21
CA ARG A 17 8.95 12.53 10.25
C ARG A 17 9.22 11.93 11.62
N ILE A 18 8.23 11.28 12.20
CA ILE A 18 8.35 10.48 13.43
C ILE A 18 8.82 9.06 13.08
N LEU A 19 8.34 8.55 11.93
CA LEU A 19 8.61 7.20 11.49
C LEU A 19 9.91 7.12 10.70
N SER A 20 10.77 6.19 11.09
CA SER A 20 11.96 5.83 10.30
C SER A 20 11.59 4.92 9.13
N LYS A 21 12.49 4.82 8.15
CA LYS A 21 12.35 3.85 7.05
C LYS A 21 12.19 2.42 7.57
N ALA A 22 12.86 2.08 8.68
CA ALA A 22 12.76 0.76 9.30
C ALA A 22 11.37 0.48 9.87
N ASP A 23 10.69 1.50 10.45
CA ASP A 23 9.33 1.35 10.96
C ASP A 23 8.35 1.06 9.82
N VAL A 24 8.44 1.81 8.72
CA VAL A 24 7.63 1.61 7.51
C VAL A 24 7.92 0.25 6.88
N THR A 25 9.19 -0.15 6.79
CA THR A 25 9.58 -1.47 6.27
C THR A 25 9.04 -2.61 7.16
N ARG A 26 9.07 -2.45 8.49
CA ARG A 26 8.50 -3.44 9.41
C ARG A 26 7.00 -3.58 9.23
N SER A 27 6.29 -2.48 9.03
CA SER A 27 4.85 -2.47 8.74
C SER A 27 4.56 -3.21 7.43
N TRP A 28 5.33 -2.93 6.36
CA TRP A 28 5.22 -3.65 5.10
C TRP A 28 5.47 -5.15 5.23
N TRP A 29 6.50 -5.62 5.98
CA TRP A 29 6.75 -7.04 6.21
C TRP A 29 5.57 -7.73 6.91
N LEU A 30 4.97 -7.08 7.91
CA LEU A 30 3.78 -7.62 8.57
C LEU A 30 2.60 -7.72 7.60
N TRP A 31 2.41 -6.73 6.71
CA TRP A 31 1.44 -6.83 5.63
C TRP A 31 1.72 -8.03 4.73
N TRP A 32 2.93 -8.12 4.20
CA TRP A 32 3.35 -9.18 3.28
C TRP A 32 3.09 -10.59 3.82
N PHE A 33 3.41 -10.85 5.09
CA PHE A 33 3.22 -12.17 5.69
C PHE A 33 1.80 -12.43 6.19
N SER A 34 0.96 -11.42 6.39
CA SER A 34 -0.38 -11.59 6.96
C SER A 34 -1.51 -11.49 5.95
N VAL A 35 -1.30 -10.83 4.82
CA VAL A 35 -2.37 -10.44 3.88
C VAL A 35 -3.17 -11.63 3.34
N GLU A 36 -2.52 -12.75 3.05
CA GLU A 36 -3.19 -13.94 2.52
C GLU A 36 -3.63 -14.93 3.62
N VAL A 37 -3.25 -14.67 4.88
CA VAL A 37 -3.49 -15.58 6.01
C VAL A 37 -4.54 -15.03 6.96
N ALA A 38 -4.50 -13.74 7.24
CA ALA A 38 -5.37 -13.08 8.21
C ALA A 38 -6.61 -12.46 7.55
N ASN A 39 -7.47 -13.32 7.02
CA ASN A 39 -8.71 -12.94 6.34
C ASN A 39 -9.96 -13.30 7.15
N SER A 40 -11.04 -12.54 6.96
CA SER A 40 -12.35 -12.82 7.53
C SER A 40 -13.46 -12.62 6.51
N PHE A 41 -14.59 -13.36 6.64
CA PHE A 41 -15.73 -13.21 5.74
C PHE A 41 -16.36 -11.82 5.74
N GLU A 42 -16.40 -11.15 6.90
CA GLU A 42 -17.07 -9.85 7.02
C GLU A 42 -16.23 -8.67 6.57
N ARG A 43 -14.90 -8.76 6.75
CA ARG A 43 -14.00 -7.61 6.59
C ARG A 43 -12.81 -7.90 5.71
N LEU A 44 -12.76 -9.08 5.11
CA LEU A 44 -11.70 -9.59 4.26
C LEU A 44 -10.30 -9.37 4.87
N GLN A 45 -9.45 -8.57 4.26
CA GLN A 45 -8.05 -8.32 4.68
C GLN A 45 -7.90 -7.29 5.82
N ALA A 46 -8.99 -6.83 6.43
CA ALA A 46 -8.93 -5.80 7.49
C ALA A 46 -8.04 -6.20 8.67
N LEU A 47 -8.03 -7.48 9.05
CA LEU A 47 -7.17 -7.97 10.13
C LEU A 47 -5.69 -7.86 9.75
N ALA A 48 -5.32 -8.26 8.53
CA ALA A 48 -3.96 -8.09 8.01
C ALA A 48 -3.54 -6.61 7.94
N CYS A 49 -4.45 -5.75 7.46
CA CYS A 49 -4.25 -4.30 7.48
C CYS A 49 -3.96 -3.80 8.89
N CYS A 50 -4.79 -4.17 9.87
CA CYS A 50 -4.59 -3.75 11.26
C CYS A 50 -3.27 -4.29 11.84
N ILE A 51 -2.92 -5.56 11.61
CA ILE A 51 -1.66 -6.16 12.05
C ILE A 51 -0.47 -5.37 11.51
N SER A 52 -0.49 -5.01 10.24
CA SER A 52 0.57 -4.23 9.61
C SER A 52 0.75 -2.85 10.24
N MET A 53 -0.35 -2.22 10.66
CA MET A 53 -0.34 -0.89 11.28
C MET A 53 0.15 -0.89 12.74
N ILE A 54 0.08 -2.01 13.49
CA ILE A 54 0.42 -2.06 14.92
C ILE A 54 1.78 -1.42 15.25
N PRO A 55 2.91 -1.77 14.58
CA PRO A 55 4.22 -1.20 14.94
C PRO A 55 4.27 0.32 14.73
N VAL A 56 3.63 0.81 13.68
CA VAL A 56 3.53 2.22 13.36
C VAL A 56 2.68 2.94 14.41
N LEU A 57 1.46 2.47 14.66
CA LEU A 57 0.54 3.09 15.60
C LEU A 57 1.08 3.12 17.03
N ARG A 58 1.83 2.08 17.45
CA ARG A 58 2.50 2.05 18.76
C ARG A 58 3.56 3.13 18.92
N LYS A 59 4.15 3.58 17.83
CA LYS A 59 5.15 4.64 17.84
C LYS A 59 4.51 6.03 17.77
N LEU A 60 3.38 6.14 17.07
CA LEU A 60 2.67 7.41 16.86
C LEU A 60 1.77 7.78 18.05
N TYR A 61 1.08 6.81 18.64
CA TYR A 61 0.10 7.04 19.69
C TYR A 61 0.52 6.39 21.00
N LYS A 62 0.31 7.09 22.11
CA LYS A 62 0.45 6.50 23.45
C LYS A 62 -0.63 5.41 23.62
N LYS A 63 -0.31 4.38 24.43
CA LYS A 63 -1.32 3.38 24.79
C LYS A 63 -2.52 4.07 25.45
N GLY A 64 -3.73 3.70 25.04
CA GLY A 64 -4.98 4.28 25.54
C GLY A 64 -6.01 4.46 24.43
N ASP A 65 -6.90 5.41 24.60
CA ASP A 65 -8.06 5.59 23.73
C ASP A 65 -7.68 5.96 22.28
N GLU A 66 -6.67 6.81 22.09
CA GLU A 66 -6.21 7.19 20.75
C GLU A 66 -5.64 6.00 19.96
N PHE A 67 -4.82 5.18 20.62
CA PHE A 67 -4.28 3.95 20.00
C PHE A 67 -5.40 2.96 19.68
N ASN A 68 -6.36 2.78 20.59
CA ASN A 68 -7.51 1.89 20.38
C ASN A 68 -8.42 2.41 19.24
N ALA A 69 -8.63 3.71 19.16
CA ALA A 69 -9.38 4.34 18.07
C ALA A 69 -8.67 4.11 16.70
N ALA A 70 -7.36 4.29 16.67
CA ALA A 70 -6.57 4.01 15.47
C ALA A 70 -6.66 2.54 15.05
N LEU A 71 -6.56 1.58 15.97
CA LEU A 71 -6.75 0.16 15.66
C LEU A 71 -8.15 -0.14 15.10
N LYS A 72 -9.21 0.41 15.71
CA LYS A 72 -10.59 0.26 15.22
C LYS A 72 -10.77 0.80 13.80
N ARG A 73 -10.12 1.92 13.48
CA ARG A 73 -10.12 2.53 12.13
C ARG A 73 -9.51 1.59 11.09
N HIS A 74 -8.45 0.85 11.44
CA HIS A 74 -7.82 -0.09 10.52
C HIS A 74 -8.44 -1.50 10.50
N LEU A 75 -9.41 -1.78 11.38
CA LEU A 75 -10.26 -2.97 11.35
C LEU A 75 -11.53 -2.80 10.50
N GLN A 76 -11.72 -1.66 9.83
CA GLN A 76 -12.78 -1.47 8.85
C GLN A 76 -12.51 -2.35 7.61
N PHE A 77 -13.58 -2.66 6.86
CA PHE A 77 -13.50 -3.44 5.62
C PHE A 77 -12.34 -2.98 4.73
N PHE A 78 -11.53 -3.92 4.27
CA PHE A 78 -10.42 -3.67 3.36
C PHE A 78 -10.15 -4.91 2.53
N ASN A 79 -10.03 -4.74 1.21
CA ASN A 79 -9.70 -5.83 0.29
C ASN A 79 -9.04 -5.27 -0.97
N THR A 80 -7.81 -5.70 -1.24
CA THR A 80 -7.05 -5.26 -2.40
C THR A 80 -6.07 -6.35 -2.84
N GLU A 81 -5.46 -6.19 -4.01
CA GLU A 81 -4.33 -7.05 -4.37
C GLU A 81 -3.11 -6.67 -3.50
N SER A 82 -2.41 -7.68 -3.00
CA SER A 82 -1.42 -7.54 -1.92
C SER A 82 -0.20 -6.68 -2.27
N THR A 83 0.18 -6.64 -3.54
CA THR A 83 1.40 -6.00 -4.04
C THR A 83 1.16 -4.54 -4.43
N TRP A 84 0.21 -4.29 -5.35
CA TRP A 84 -0.11 -2.95 -5.83
C TRP A 84 -0.99 -2.18 -4.84
N GLY A 85 -1.90 -2.88 -4.19
CA GLY A 85 -2.73 -2.32 -3.12
C GLY A 85 -1.92 -1.87 -1.90
N ALA A 86 -0.68 -2.32 -1.75
CA ALA A 86 0.25 -1.85 -0.72
C ALA A 86 0.49 -0.33 -0.76
N ILE A 87 0.32 0.32 -1.91
CA ILE A 87 0.32 1.80 -2.04
C ILE A 87 -0.67 2.43 -1.07
N THR A 88 -1.88 1.88 -1.02
CA THR A 88 -2.97 2.38 -0.16
C THR A 88 -2.58 2.36 1.32
N LEU A 89 -1.94 1.28 1.75
CA LEU A 89 -1.46 1.16 3.14
C LEU A 89 -0.32 2.12 3.43
N GLY A 90 0.62 2.31 2.49
CA GLY A 90 1.67 3.30 2.61
C GLY A 90 1.11 4.72 2.80
N ILE A 91 0.09 5.11 2.02
CA ILE A 91 -0.61 6.39 2.17
C ILE A 91 -1.28 6.48 3.55
N ALA A 92 -1.96 5.42 3.99
CA ALA A 92 -2.62 5.39 5.29
C ALA A 92 -1.63 5.57 6.45
N VAL A 93 -0.44 4.94 6.39
CA VAL A 93 0.65 5.13 7.37
C VAL A 93 1.10 6.59 7.42
N ALA A 94 1.27 7.22 6.27
CA ALA A 94 1.67 8.63 6.21
C ALA A 94 0.60 9.57 6.80
N MET A 95 -0.67 9.28 6.57
CA MET A 95 -1.78 10.06 7.14
C MET A 95 -1.89 9.88 8.65
N GLU A 96 -1.67 8.67 9.17
CA GLU A 96 -1.61 8.43 10.62
C GLU A 96 -0.46 9.22 11.25
N GLU A 97 0.70 9.25 10.60
CA GLU A 97 1.85 10.04 11.08
C GLU A 97 1.52 11.53 11.15
N GLN A 98 0.91 12.10 10.11
CA GLN A 98 0.54 13.52 10.08
C GLN A 98 -0.55 13.84 11.10
N LYS A 99 -1.54 12.96 11.26
CA LYS A 99 -2.54 13.09 12.32
C LYS A 99 -1.90 13.10 13.72
N ALA A 100 -0.92 12.22 13.95
CA ALA A 100 -0.19 12.16 15.22
C ALA A 100 0.70 13.40 15.46
N MET A 101 1.12 14.08 14.39
CA MET A 101 1.84 15.37 14.45
C MET A 101 0.93 16.59 14.68
N GLY A 102 -0.38 16.37 14.79
CA GLY A 102 -1.35 17.41 15.10
C GLY A 102 -2.10 17.98 13.89
N GLU A 103 -1.98 17.36 12.71
CA GLU A 103 -2.83 17.75 11.58
C GLU A 103 -4.28 17.31 11.81
N GLU A 104 -5.22 18.19 11.49
CA GLU A 104 -6.66 17.92 11.62
C GLU A 104 -7.14 16.99 10.48
N ILE A 105 -6.83 15.68 10.61
CA ILE A 105 -7.27 14.66 9.68
C ILE A 105 -8.40 13.85 10.32
N PRO A 106 -9.65 13.96 9.81
CA PRO A 106 -10.76 13.16 10.30
C PRO A 106 -10.51 11.66 10.08
N ASP A 107 -10.99 10.83 10.99
CA ASP A 107 -10.88 9.36 10.90
C ASP A 107 -11.52 8.82 9.62
N GLU A 108 -12.66 9.39 9.24
CA GLU A 108 -13.40 9.05 8.04
C GLU A 108 -12.60 9.32 6.76
N THR A 109 -11.70 10.31 6.78
CA THR A 109 -10.86 10.63 5.62
C THR A 109 -9.85 9.50 5.35
N ILE A 110 -9.20 8.96 6.39
CA ILE A 110 -8.26 7.85 6.25
C ILE A 110 -8.99 6.60 5.72
N ASN A 111 -10.21 6.34 6.23
CA ASN A 111 -11.02 5.22 5.76
C ASN A 111 -11.49 5.42 4.31
N SER A 112 -11.96 6.61 3.96
CA SER A 112 -12.44 6.93 2.61
C SER A 112 -11.33 6.76 1.56
N ILE A 113 -10.10 7.14 1.89
CA ILE A 113 -8.94 6.94 1.00
C ILE A 113 -8.64 5.45 0.83
N LYS A 114 -8.64 4.68 1.91
CA LYS A 114 -8.46 3.22 1.82
C LYS A 114 -9.54 2.60 0.92
N LEU A 115 -10.80 2.92 1.16
CA LEU A 115 -11.93 2.41 0.39
C LEU A 115 -11.88 2.85 -1.08
N GLY A 116 -11.52 4.11 -1.34
CA GLY A 116 -11.45 4.65 -2.71
C GLY A 116 -10.32 4.07 -3.55
N LEU A 117 -9.21 3.68 -2.92
CA LEU A 117 -8.02 3.18 -3.62
C LEU A 117 -7.95 1.64 -3.70
N MET A 118 -8.58 0.92 -2.77
CA MET A 118 -8.45 -0.54 -2.70
C MET A 118 -8.92 -1.24 -3.97
N GLY A 119 -10.07 -0.85 -4.54
CA GLY A 119 -10.63 -1.46 -5.74
C GLY A 119 -9.78 -1.20 -7.00
N PRO A 120 -9.46 0.06 -7.33
CA PRO A 120 -8.58 0.38 -8.44
C PRO A 120 -7.23 -0.34 -8.42
N PHE A 121 -6.55 -0.38 -7.26
CA PHE A 121 -5.28 -1.09 -7.14
C PHE A 121 -5.44 -2.61 -7.15
N ALA A 122 -6.56 -3.15 -6.69
CA ALA A 122 -6.88 -4.57 -6.86
C ALA A 122 -6.97 -4.90 -8.36
N GLY A 123 -7.76 -4.13 -9.14
CA GLY A 123 -7.90 -4.35 -10.58
C GLY A 123 -6.57 -4.31 -11.35
N ILE A 124 -5.69 -3.36 -11.02
CA ILE A 124 -4.34 -3.27 -11.59
C ILE A 124 -3.51 -4.51 -11.22
N GLY A 125 -3.47 -4.83 -9.93
CA GLY A 125 -2.63 -5.90 -9.41
C GLY A 125 -3.08 -7.28 -9.86
N ASP A 126 -4.38 -7.56 -9.83
CA ASP A 126 -4.96 -8.82 -10.30
C ASP A 126 -4.63 -9.06 -11.78
N THR A 127 -4.74 -8.02 -12.60
CA THR A 127 -4.42 -8.12 -14.02
C THR A 127 -2.92 -8.35 -14.25
N ILE A 128 -2.05 -7.59 -13.59
CA ILE A 128 -0.60 -7.67 -13.80
C ILE A 128 -0.04 -8.96 -13.20
N ASN A 129 -0.34 -9.25 -11.94
CA ASN A 129 0.29 -10.35 -11.22
C ASN A 129 -0.38 -11.70 -11.54
N TRP A 130 -1.70 -11.78 -11.42
CA TRP A 130 -2.43 -13.06 -11.50
C TRP A 130 -2.82 -13.40 -12.93
N ALA A 131 -3.30 -12.43 -13.71
CA ALA A 131 -3.74 -12.70 -15.09
C ALA A 131 -2.61 -12.64 -16.13
N THR A 132 -1.48 -12.00 -15.82
CA THR A 132 -0.37 -11.83 -16.78
C THR A 132 0.93 -12.50 -16.30
N LEU A 133 1.52 -12.02 -15.22
CA LEU A 133 2.85 -12.46 -14.77
C LEU A 133 2.89 -13.95 -14.44
N LEU A 134 1.94 -14.43 -13.63
CA LEU A 134 1.91 -15.84 -13.21
C LEU A 134 1.72 -16.79 -14.39
N PRO A 135 0.75 -16.62 -15.31
CA PRO A 135 0.61 -17.45 -16.49
C PRO A 135 1.86 -17.45 -17.39
N ILE A 136 2.50 -16.30 -17.59
CA ILE A 136 3.75 -16.21 -18.36
C ILE A 136 4.85 -17.04 -17.70
N LEU A 137 5.05 -16.88 -16.39
CA LEU A 137 6.05 -17.67 -15.65
C LEU A 137 5.78 -19.17 -15.77
N LEU A 138 4.55 -19.60 -15.56
CA LEU A 138 4.18 -21.00 -15.70
C LEU A 138 4.46 -21.51 -17.11
N GLY A 139 4.11 -20.70 -18.16
CA GLY A 139 4.37 -21.02 -19.56
C GLY A 139 5.85 -21.26 -19.85
N PHE A 140 6.74 -20.45 -19.30
CA PHE A 140 8.20 -20.61 -19.45
C PHE A 140 8.72 -21.94 -18.86
N PHE A 141 8.07 -22.46 -17.83
CA PHE A 141 8.49 -23.70 -17.19
C PHE A 141 7.85 -24.98 -17.76
N ILE A 142 6.91 -24.88 -18.73
CA ILE A 142 6.32 -26.06 -19.38
C ILE A 142 7.37 -26.99 -20.01
N PRO A 143 8.34 -26.51 -20.84
CA PRO A 143 9.37 -27.39 -21.41
C PRO A 143 10.25 -28.07 -20.35
N VAL A 144 10.53 -27.36 -19.25
CA VAL A 144 11.27 -27.90 -18.10
C VAL A 144 10.47 -29.00 -17.41
N ALA A 145 9.16 -28.82 -17.25
CA ALA A 145 8.27 -29.82 -16.69
C ALA A 145 8.20 -31.08 -17.58
N GLN A 146 8.14 -30.89 -18.91
CA GLN A 146 8.12 -32.00 -19.88
C GLN A 146 9.41 -32.84 -19.87
N SER A 147 10.55 -32.26 -19.46
CA SER A 147 11.79 -33.02 -19.26
C SER A 147 11.82 -33.82 -17.95
N GLY A 148 10.75 -33.79 -17.15
CA GLY A 148 10.66 -34.48 -15.87
C GLY A 148 11.40 -33.78 -14.70
N SER A 149 11.82 -32.53 -14.88
CA SER A 149 12.55 -31.80 -13.84
C SER A 149 11.60 -31.25 -12.77
N TRP A 150 11.86 -31.56 -11.49
CA TRP A 150 11.12 -31.05 -10.34
C TRP A 150 11.24 -29.50 -10.19
N ILE A 151 12.27 -28.89 -10.78
CA ILE A 151 12.50 -27.44 -10.76
C ILE A 151 11.30 -26.69 -11.34
N ALA A 152 10.63 -27.27 -12.34
CA ALA A 152 9.43 -26.66 -12.96
C ALA A 152 8.26 -26.48 -11.97
N GLY A 153 8.17 -27.30 -10.93
CA GLY A 153 7.13 -27.17 -9.91
C GLY A 153 7.45 -26.13 -8.82
N VAL A 154 8.70 -25.81 -8.63
CA VAL A 154 9.15 -24.99 -7.49
C VAL A 154 9.63 -23.60 -7.92
N ALA A 155 10.41 -23.50 -9.00
CA ALA A 155 11.03 -22.25 -9.42
C ALA A 155 10.01 -21.12 -9.73
N PRO A 156 8.88 -21.36 -10.43
CA PRO A 156 7.90 -20.31 -10.68
C PRO A 156 7.37 -19.65 -9.41
N ILE A 157 7.16 -20.45 -8.35
CA ILE A 157 6.63 -19.95 -7.06
C ILE A 157 7.63 -18.97 -6.43
N PHE A 158 8.91 -19.34 -6.35
CA PHE A 158 9.92 -18.47 -5.76
C PHE A 158 10.22 -17.24 -6.60
N ILE A 159 10.20 -17.36 -7.94
CA ILE A 159 10.39 -16.21 -8.84
C ILE A 159 9.22 -15.25 -8.70
N PHE A 160 7.99 -15.76 -8.73
CA PHE A 160 6.77 -14.94 -8.53
C PHE A 160 6.80 -14.25 -7.17
N ALA A 161 7.07 -14.98 -6.08
CA ALA A 161 7.17 -14.42 -4.75
C ALA A 161 8.28 -13.36 -4.65
N GLY A 162 9.43 -13.55 -5.26
CA GLY A 162 10.52 -12.59 -5.29
C GLY A 162 10.14 -11.29 -6.02
N ILE A 163 9.50 -11.40 -7.19
CA ILE A 163 9.05 -10.24 -7.97
C ILE A 163 7.98 -9.47 -7.20
N THR A 164 6.96 -10.16 -6.70
CA THR A 164 5.84 -9.51 -5.99
C THR A 164 6.30 -8.93 -4.65
N CYS A 165 7.24 -9.58 -3.95
CA CYS A 165 7.89 -9.04 -2.76
C CYS A 165 8.64 -7.73 -3.07
N PHE A 166 9.46 -7.72 -4.12
CA PHE A 166 10.20 -6.54 -4.55
C PHE A 166 9.26 -5.39 -4.93
N VAL A 167 8.27 -5.66 -5.79
CA VAL A 167 7.28 -4.63 -6.21
C VAL A 167 6.48 -4.14 -5.01
N GLY A 168 5.96 -5.04 -4.15
CA GLY A 168 5.19 -4.69 -2.96
C GLY A 168 5.96 -3.82 -1.97
N TYR A 169 7.24 -4.08 -1.77
CA TYR A 169 8.10 -3.20 -0.98
C TYR A 169 8.16 -1.77 -1.55
N HIS A 170 8.40 -1.66 -2.85
CA HIS A 170 8.52 -0.36 -3.49
C HIS A 170 7.18 0.40 -3.55
N THR A 171 6.09 -0.28 -3.83
CA THR A 171 4.75 0.32 -3.86
C THR A 171 4.32 0.81 -2.48
N TYR A 172 4.58 0.06 -1.42
CA TYR A 172 4.30 0.48 -0.04
C TYR A 172 5.07 1.76 0.34
N HIS A 173 6.38 1.77 0.10
CA HIS A 173 7.24 2.93 0.37
C HIS A 173 6.90 4.12 -0.53
N PHE A 174 6.53 3.88 -1.77
CA PHE A 174 6.03 4.93 -2.67
C PHE A 174 4.77 5.57 -2.10
N GLY A 175 3.79 4.76 -1.69
CA GLY A 175 2.55 5.24 -1.05
C GLY A 175 2.83 6.09 0.19
N TYR A 176 3.73 5.62 1.08
CA TYR A 176 4.14 6.39 2.25
C TYR A 176 4.79 7.74 1.88
N ASN A 177 5.70 7.75 0.92
CA ASN A 177 6.37 8.98 0.50
C ASN A 177 5.42 9.98 -0.19
N VAL A 178 4.46 9.48 -0.96
CA VAL A 178 3.41 10.31 -1.58
C VAL A 178 2.48 10.88 -0.51
N GLY A 179 2.00 10.04 0.40
CA GLY A 179 1.15 10.46 1.51
C GLY A 179 1.82 11.49 2.43
N ALA A 180 3.10 11.29 2.76
CA ALA A 180 3.85 12.19 3.64
C ALA A 180 4.11 13.59 3.06
N LYS A 181 4.15 13.73 1.73
CA LYS A 181 4.40 15.02 1.09
C LYS A 181 3.22 15.97 1.12
N SER A 182 2.00 15.50 1.38
CA SER A 182 0.84 16.26 0.97
C SER A 182 -0.49 15.91 1.62
N ALA A 183 -0.59 15.35 2.86
CA ALA A 183 -1.94 15.02 3.35
C ALA A 183 -2.84 16.27 3.36
N THR A 184 -2.34 17.41 3.81
CA THR A 184 -3.09 18.67 3.80
C THR A 184 -3.29 19.21 2.37
N GLN A 185 -2.30 19.08 1.50
CA GLN A 185 -2.44 19.44 0.08
C GLN A 185 -3.30 18.44 -0.68
N LEU A 186 -3.18 17.14 -0.38
CA LEU A 186 -4.00 16.07 -0.97
C LEU A 186 -5.49 16.28 -0.69
N LEU A 187 -5.82 16.69 0.54
CA LEU A 187 -7.19 16.97 0.93
C LEU A 187 -7.75 18.26 0.28
N ARG A 188 -6.89 19.29 0.12
CA ARG A 188 -7.31 20.59 -0.44
C ARG A 188 -7.31 20.64 -1.97
N SER A 189 -6.44 19.92 -2.63
CA SER A 189 -6.22 20.02 -4.08
C SER A 189 -7.09 19.08 -4.94
N GLY A 190 -7.88 18.20 -4.33
CA GLY A 190 -8.64 17.17 -5.05
C GLY A 190 -7.75 16.11 -5.74
N TRP A 191 -6.44 16.10 -5.46
CA TRP A 191 -5.48 15.16 -6.08
C TRP A 191 -5.82 13.68 -5.79
N ILE A 192 -6.38 13.41 -4.59
CA ILE A 192 -6.86 12.06 -4.24
C ILE A 192 -7.95 11.61 -5.21
N ASN A 193 -8.90 12.51 -5.52
CA ASN A 193 -9.96 12.20 -6.48
C ASN A 193 -9.39 11.95 -7.88
N GLN A 194 -8.35 12.70 -8.28
CA GLN A 194 -7.65 12.47 -9.55
C GLN A 194 -6.88 11.14 -9.54
N LEU A 195 -6.24 10.78 -8.42
CA LEU A 195 -5.57 9.50 -8.26
C LEU A 195 -6.57 8.34 -8.33
N ILE A 196 -7.69 8.44 -7.59
CA ILE A 196 -8.76 7.43 -7.63
C ILE A 196 -9.31 7.30 -9.04
N LEU A 197 -9.63 8.42 -9.71
CA LEU A 197 -10.14 8.42 -11.08
C LEU A 197 -9.14 7.80 -12.05
N GLY A 198 -7.88 8.23 -12.01
CA GLY A 198 -6.84 7.71 -12.89
C GLY A 198 -6.58 6.21 -12.67
N ALA A 199 -6.48 5.78 -11.43
CA ALA A 199 -6.32 4.36 -11.07
C ALA A 199 -7.57 3.54 -11.46
N SER A 200 -8.78 4.10 -11.32
CA SER A 200 -10.02 3.43 -11.73
C SER A 200 -10.09 3.25 -13.25
N ILE A 201 -9.77 4.29 -14.03
CA ILE A 201 -9.74 4.22 -15.50
C ILE A 201 -8.71 3.16 -15.93
N LEU A 202 -7.50 3.21 -15.39
CA LEU A 202 -6.46 2.23 -15.71
C LEU A 202 -6.87 0.82 -15.31
N GLY A 203 -7.42 0.63 -14.11
CA GLY A 203 -7.89 -0.67 -13.62
C GLY A 203 -8.99 -1.27 -14.50
N LEU A 204 -9.99 -0.46 -14.89
CA LEU A 204 -11.06 -0.89 -15.81
C LEU A 204 -10.50 -1.24 -17.20
N PHE A 205 -9.61 -0.40 -17.74
CA PHE A 205 -8.95 -0.68 -19.02
C PHE A 205 -8.15 -1.99 -19.00
N MET A 206 -7.41 -2.24 -17.93
CA MET A 206 -6.63 -3.47 -17.74
C MET A 206 -7.52 -4.72 -17.62
N MET A 207 -8.72 -4.60 -17.06
CA MET A 207 -9.70 -5.69 -16.95
C MET A 207 -10.52 -5.92 -18.23
N GLY A 208 -10.28 -5.16 -19.30
CA GLY A 208 -10.96 -5.31 -20.57
C GLY A 208 -12.30 -4.57 -20.67
N GLY A 209 -12.48 -3.52 -19.88
CA GLY A 209 -13.63 -2.59 -19.93
C GLY A 209 -13.52 -1.59 -21.07
#